data_9a92b2be1578c83748ac60d18d287a84
#
_entry.id   9a92b2be1578c83748ac60d18d287a84
#
_cell.length_a   1.000
_cell.length_b   1.000
_cell.length_c   1.000
_cell.angle_alpha   90.00
_cell.angle_beta   90.00
_cell.angle_gamma   90.00
#
_symmetry.space_group_name_H-M   'P 1'
#
loop_
_entity.id
_entity.type
_entity.pdbx_description
1 polymer ?
#
loop_
_entity_poly.entity_id
_entity_poly.type
_entity_poly.pdbx_seq_one_letter_code
_entity_poly.pdbx_strand_id
1 'polypeptide(L)'
;MRYRDLGKTGLKVSEIGFGTIPILSGNVPVLPEYFSPDTETAVAILKKAYDHGCNFYDTAILEEYGDAEIKLGEFAKTVDRSSIILSDKARFYSGAEIYREVLRSTEHLGTRPDIYFVHQVDEDNADEVFGKYGALDALCDLKREGKIGYTGIASHYYNVLYRGAKDPRVDVLQGSGNILERGMLDRIRQEEAFREKGFILNKVFAAGLLIGPFSVAELIGGILGYPFSCAILGIGTFAQEKDAFATEYPRLDFSFEDVVERLRESFEPIRCDRCEKCVCPYGHEIHTQFRQYNYYQLGKEYWAIRKLQMDIEQTYVHCRSCEDKVCMKQCGRHIYIPEEIEKIYQLASSDRTPIRQRQESS
;
A
#
# COMPACT_ATOMS: atom_id res chain seq x y z
N MET A 1 5.06 -22.59 2.34
CA MET A 1 5.45 -21.15 2.32
C MET A 1 6.91 -21.00 1.91
N ARG A 2 7.23 -20.08 0.99
CA ARG A 2 8.61 -19.70 0.62
C ARG A 2 9.04 -18.48 1.42
N TYR A 3 10.36 -18.34 1.62
CA TYR A 3 10.94 -17.22 2.36
C TYR A 3 11.96 -16.47 1.50
N ARG A 4 12.06 -15.15 1.70
CA ARG A 4 13.00 -14.26 1.03
C ARG A 4 13.80 -13.46 2.06
N ASP A 5 15.00 -13.03 1.67
CA ASP A 5 15.76 -12.11 2.50
C ASP A 5 15.11 -10.71 2.50
N LEU A 6 15.08 -10.08 3.66
CA LEU A 6 14.59 -8.69 3.80
C LEU A 6 15.77 -7.73 3.61
N GLY A 7 16.18 -7.54 2.36
CA GLY A 7 17.36 -6.74 2.05
C GLY A 7 18.59 -7.20 2.82
N LYS A 8 19.34 -6.26 3.38
CA LYS A 8 20.54 -6.53 4.22
C LYS A 8 20.26 -6.61 5.73
N THR A 9 19.00 -6.71 6.15
CA THR A 9 18.64 -6.79 7.58
C THR A 9 19.06 -8.09 8.25
N GLY A 10 19.34 -9.15 7.49
CA GLY A 10 19.55 -10.50 8.00
C GLY A 10 18.27 -11.25 8.35
N LEU A 11 17.10 -10.61 8.27
CA LEU A 11 15.81 -11.25 8.49
C LEU A 11 15.36 -12.03 7.25
N LYS A 12 14.74 -13.20 7.47
CA LYS A 12 14.05 -13.97 6.45
C LYS A 12 12.54 -13.85 6.67
N VAL A 13 11.84 -13.33 5.67
CA VAL A 13 10.40 -13.10 5.71
C VAL A 13 9.65 -14.06 4.79
N SER A 14 8.46 -14.48 5.17
CA SER A 14 7.57 -15.21 4.26
C SER A 14 7.25 -14.36 3.04
N GLU A 15 7.23 -14.98 1.86
CA GLU A 15 6.97 -14.30 0.58
C GLU A 15 5.60 -13.61 0.58
N ILE A 16 4.64 -14.15 1.36
CA ILE A 16 3.33 -13.57 1.63
C ILE A 16 3.24 -13.27 3.14
N GLY A 17 2.85 -12.05 3.48
CA GLY A 17 2.66 -11.58 4.84
C GLY A 17 1.20 -11.18 5.12
N PHE A 18 0.89 -11.00 6.38
CA PHE A 18 -0.45 -10.66 6.86
C PHE A 18 -0.57 -9.15 7.12
N GLY A 19 -1.53 -8.48 6.46
CA GLY A 19 -1.92 -7.11 6.73
C GLY A 19 -3.16 -7.06 7.63
N THR A 20 -3.08 -6.35 8.74
CA THR A 20 -4.06 -6.44 9.83
C THR A 20 -5.26 -5.51 9.71
N ILE A 21 -5.28 -4.55 8.78
CA ILE A 21 -6.40 -3.61 8.69
C ILE A 21 -7.79 -4.28 8.68
N PRO A 22 -8.03 -5.45 8.01
CA PRO A 22 -9.34 -6.07 8.02
C PRO A 22 -9.73 -6.79 9.32
N ILE A 23 -8.85 -6.90 10.31
CA ILE A 23 -9.21 -7.47 11.62
C ILE A 23 -9.60 -6.42 12.67
N LEU A 24 -9.66 -5.14 12.29
CA LEU A 24 -10.13 -4.08 13.20
C LEU A 24 -11.58 -4.33 13.66
N SER A 25 -11.95 -3.76 14.81
CA SER A 25 -13.33 -3.75 15.29
C SER A 25 -14.10 -2.56 14.70
N GLY A 26 -15.31 -2.81 14.23
CA GLY A 26 -16.16 -1.78 13.63
C GLY A 26 -15.86 -1.50 12.16
N ASN A 27 -16.68 -0.64 11.56
CA ASN A 27 -16.54 -0.24 10.17
C ASN A 27 -15.80 1.08 10.06
N VAL A 28 -14.84 1.15 9.15
CA VAL A 28 -14.19 2.39 8.75
C VAL A 28 -14.62 2.80 7.33
N PRO A 29 -14.59 4.10 6.97
CA PRO A 29 -15.07 4.57 5.67
C PRO A 29 -14.38 3.93 4.46
N VAL A 30 -13.14 3.49 4.61
CA VAL A 30 -12.36 2.81 3.56
C VAL A 30 -12.66 1.31 3.44
N LEU A 31 -13.42 0.74 4.39
CA LEU A 31 -13.74 -0.69 4.48
C LEU A 31 -15.18 -0.89 4.97
N PRO A 32 -16.21 -0.37 4.26
CA PRO A 32 -17.58 -0.26 4.80
C PRO A 32 -18.29 -1.60 5.04
N GLU A 33 -17.83 -2.68 4.44
CA GLU A 33 -18.48 -4.00 4.49
C GLU A 33 -17.54 -5.09 5.02
N TYR A 34 -16.46 -4.71 5.68
CA TYR A 34 -15.52 -5.70 6.18
C TYR A 34 -16.06 -6.43 7.39
N PHE A 35 -15.76 -7.70 7.40
CA PHE A 35 -15.93 -8.55 8.56
C PHE A 35 -15.09 -7.98 9.70
N SER A 36 -15.76 -7.68 10.83
CA SER A 36 -15.13 -7.10 12.03
C SER A 36 -15.00 -8.17 13.11
N PRO A 37 -13.95 -9.02 13.08
CA PRO A 37 -13.81 -10.11 14.04
C PRO A 37 -13.57 -9.57 15.44
N ASP A 38 -14.11 -10.25 16.45
CA ASP A 38 -13.68 -10.04 17.82
C ASP A 38 -12.20 -10.44 18.01
N THR A 39 -11.63 -10.13 19.16
CA THR A 39 -10.22 -10.40 19.43
C THR A 39 -9.87 -11.89 19.36
N GLU A 40 -10.73 -12.76 19.87
CA GLU A 40 -10.50 -14.22 19.85
C GLU A 40 -10.46 -14.75 18.42
N THR A 41 -11.43 -14.37 17.59
CA THR A 41 -11.49 -14.73 16.17
C THR A 41 -10.30 -14.16 15.40
N ALA A 42 -9.93 -12.91 15.64
CA ALA A 42 -8.78 -12.29 14.99
C ALA A 42 -7.46 -13.01 15.32
N VAL A 43 -7.24 -13.32 16.60
CA VAL A 43 -6.08 -14.12 17.06
C VAL A 43 -6.06 -15.49 16.41
N ALA A 44 -7.22 -16.15 16.29
CA ALA A 44 -7.31 -17.46 15.65
C ALA A 44 -6.99 -17.41 14.14
N ILE A 45 -7.39 -16.35 13.41
CA ILE A 45 -7.04 -16.13 12.00
C ILE A 45 -5.52 -15.90 11.86
N LEU A 46 -4.94 -15.03 12.69
CA LEU A 46 -3.49 -14.75 12.71
C LEU A 46 -2.68 -16.02 13.00
N LYS A 47 -3.15 -16.81 14.00
CA LYS A 47 -2.51 -18.09 14.35
C LYS A 47 -2.55 -19.09 13.21
N LYS A 48 -3.65 -19.14 12.47
CA LYS A 48 -3.77 -20.03 11.33
C LYS A 48 -2.81 -19.66 10.20
N ALA A 49 -2.65 -18.37 9.92
CA ALA A 49 -1.62 -17.88 8.98
C ALA A 49 -0.20 -18.28 9.45
N TYR A 50 0.08 -18.16 10.75
CA TYR A 50 1.33 -18.64 11.34
C TYR A 50 1.56 -20.14 11.11
N ASP A 51 0.54 -20.96 11.34
CA ASP A 51 0.60 -22.41 11.16
C ASP A 51 0.82 -22.81 9.68
N HIS A 52 0.43 -21.94 8.73
CA HIS A 52 0.76 -22.06 7.30
C HIS A 52 2.14 -21.50 6.93
N GLY A 53 2.93 -21.03 7.92
CA GLY A 53 4.29 -20.53 7.75
C GLY A 53 4.41 -19.04 7.48
N CYS A 54 3.35 -18.24 7.66
CA CYS A 54 3.47 -16.80 7.67
C CYS A 54 4.26 -16.35 8.89
N ASN A 55 5.32 -15.57 8.68
CA ASN A 55 6.09 -14.99 9.79
C ASN A 55 6.15 -13.47 9.76
N PHE A 56 5.51 -12.81 8.78
CA PHE A 56 5.53 -11.36 8.64
C PHE A 56 4.12 -10.80 8.83
N TYR A 57 3.95 -9.91 9.82
CA TYR A 57 2.69 -9.28 10.19
C TYR A 57 2.83 -7.77 10.19
N ASP A 58 1.95 -7.07 9.44
CA ASP A 58 1.99 -5.63 9.23
C ASP A 58 0.76 -4.95 9.79
N THR A 59 0.95 -3.95 10.64
CA THR A 59 -0.09 -3.14 11.27
C THR A 59 0.20 -1.64 11.17
N ALA A 60 -0.58 -0.81 11.83
CA ALA A 60 -0.33 0.62 12.01
C ALA A 60 -1.05 1.17 13.24
N ILE A 61 -0.46 2.13 13.90
CA ILE A 61 -1.11 2.95 14.93
C ILE A 61 -1.83 4.14 14.28
N LEU A 62 -2.93 3.87 13.60
CA LEU A 62 -3.74 4.84 12.86
C LEU A 62 -5.22 4.62 13.15
N GLU A 63 -6.02 5.69 13.09
CA GLU A 63 -7.48 5.61 13.27
C GLU A 63 -8.11 4.57 12.34
N GLU A 64 -7.63 4.48 11.10
CA GLU A 64 -8.15 3.53 10.10
C GLU A 64 -7.84 2.06 10.40
N TYR A 65 -6.95 1.78 11.36
CA TYR A 65 -6.62 0.43 11.83
C TYR A 65 -7.35 0.05 13.14
N GLY A 66 -7.98 1.05 13.81
CA GLY A 66 -8.73 0.80 15.04
C GLY A 66 -7.91 0.06 16.10
N ASP A 67 -8.41 -1.09 16.54
CA ASP A 67 -7.79 -1.98 17.53
C ASP A 67 -6.93 -3.12 16.93
N ALA A 68 -6.67 -3.09 15.63
CA ALA A 68 -5.93 -4.15 14.94
C ALA A 68 -4.53 -4.39 15.51
N GLU A 69 -3.84 -3.32 15.94
CA GLU A 69 -2.53 -3.39 16.59
C GLU A 69 -2.59 -4.13 17.93
N ILE A 70 -3.61 -3.86 18.75
CA ILE A 70 -3.84 -4.55 20.03
C ILE A 70 -4.12 -6.05 19.80
N LYS A 71 -4.95 -6.39 18.82
CA LYS A 71 -5.23 -7.78 18.45
C LYS A 71 -4.00 -8.52 17.96
N LEU A 72 -3.13 -7.84 17.20
CA LEU A 72 -1.83 -8.38 16.81
C LEU A 72 -0.93 -8.64 18.02
N GLY A 73 -0.95 -7.74 19.02
CA GLY A 73 -0.27 -7.92 20.30
C GLY A 73 -0.75 -9.13 21.07
N GLU A 74 -2.07 -9.35 21.13
CA GLU A 74 -2.64 -10.56 21.75
C GLU A 74 -2.21 -11.84 21.01
N PHE A 75 -2.19 -11.83 19.68
CA PHE A 75 -1.64 -12.95 18.91
C PHE A 75 -0.16 -13.20 19.23
N ALA A 76 0.66 -12.14 19.29
CA ALA A 76 2.09 -12.29 19.55
C ALA A 76 2.42 -12.98 20.86
N LYS A 77 1.52 -12.94 21.87
CA LYS A 77 1.63 -13.68 23.13
C LYS A 77 1.40 -15.20 22.99
N THR A 78 0.80 -15.64 21.89
CA THR A 78 0.42 -17.05 21.67
C THR A 78 1.46 -17.87 20.91
N VAL A 79 2.54 -17.22 20.42
CA VAL A 79 3.60 -17.84 19.63
C VAL A 79 4.98 -17.45 20.18
N ASP A 80 6.03 -18.14 19.74
CA ASP A 80 7.39 -17.68 20.04
C ASP A 80 7.62 -16.34 19.31
N ARG A 81 7.82 -15.26 20.07
CA ARG A 81 8.05 -13.91 19.56
C ARG A 81 9.22 -13.84 18.56
N SER A 82 10.24 -14.68 18.75
CA SER A 82 11.39 -14.72 17.85
C SER A 82 11.08 -15.37 16.49
N SER A 83 9.97 -16.09 16.38
CA SER A 83 9.54 -16.75 15.15
C SER A 83 8.71 -15.85 14.21
N ILE A 84 8.34 -14.65 14.67
CA ILE A 84 7.54 -13.69 13.90
C ILE A 84 8.25 -12.34 13.77
N ILE A 85 7.93 -11.63 12.70
CA ILE A 85 8.42 -10.28 12.40
C ILE A 85 7.21 -9.35 12.40
N LEU A 86 7.22 -8.39 13.31
CA LEU A 86 6.17 -7.39 13.46
C LEU A 86 6.63 -6.09 12.80
N SER A 87 5.90 -5.62 11.80
CA SER A 87 6.08 -4.30 11.24
C SER A 87 4.93 -3.39 11.62
N ASP A 88 5.26 -2.15 11.96
CA ASP A 88 4.32 -1.14 12.39
C ASP A 88 4.64 0.21 11.78
N LYS A 89 3.69 1.16 11.84
CA LYS A 89 3.82 2.46 11.20
C LYS A 89 2.92 3.51 11.80
N ALA A 90 3.39 4.77 11.78
CA ALA A 90 2.60 5.94 12.14
C ALA A 90 2.75 7.05 11.10
N ARG A 91 1.72 7.93 11.01
CA ARG A 91 1.66 9.06 10.09
C ARG A 91 2.04 10.35 10.82
N PHE A 92 3.31 10.40 11.25
CA PHE A 92 3.91 11.59 11.86
C PHE A 92 5.28 11.84 11.25
N TYR A 93 5.61 13.08 10.98
CA TYR A 93 6.78 13.46 10.18
C TYR A 93 7.86 14.14 11.02
N SER A 94 7.49 14.74 12.14
CA SER A 94 8.46 15.26 13.11
C SER A 94 9.04 14.14 13.99
N GLY A 95 10.30 14.32 14.39
CA GLY A 95 10.98 13.32 15.24
C GLY A 95 10.33 13.13 16.61
N ALA A 96 9.82 14.21 17.22
CA ALA A 96 9.20 14.13 18.54
C ALA A 96 7.87 13.37 18.55
N GLU A 97 7.09 13.50 17.48
CA GLU A 97 5.80 12.82 17.36
C GLU A 97 5.99 11.35 17.07
N ILE A 98 6.81 10.99 16.05
CA ILE A 98 7.05 9.58 15.71
C ILE A 98 7.67 8.82 16.89
N TYR A 99 8.53 9.45 17.67
CA TYR A 99 9.12 8.85 18.88
C TYR A 99 8.04 8.41 19.87
N ARG A 100 7.05 9.31 20.16
CA ARG A 100 5.93 8.99 21.05
C ARG A 100 5.06 7.86 20.53
N GLU A 101 4.79 7.85 19.21
CA GLU A 101 3.95 6.83 18.61
C GLU A 101 4.62 5.45 18.64
N VAL A 102 5.93 5.35 18.45
CA VAL A 102 6.66 4.08 18.63
C VAL A 102 6.50 3.52 20.05
N LEU A 103 6.53 4.38 21.07
CA LEU A 103 6.31 3.94 22.45
C LEU A 103 4.88 3.43 22.66
N ARG A 104 3.88 4.13 22.12
CA ARG A 104 2.47 3.69 22.17
C ARG A 104 2.26 2.37 21.42
N SER A 105 2.84 2.22 20.22
CA SER A 105 2.83 0.96 19.48
C SER A 105 3.42 -0.20 20.28
N THR A 106 4.52 0.06 21.00
CA THR A 106 5.14 -0.95 21.87
C THR A 106 4.19 -1.36 23.01
N GLU A 107 3.43 -0.41 23.59
CA GLU A 107 2.42 -0.69 24.61
C GLU A 107 1.27 -1.54 24.05
N HIS A 108 0.72 -1.17 22.88
CA HIS A 108 -0.37 -1.89 22.23
C HIS A 108 0.04 -3.30 21.80
N LEU A 109 1.20 -3.46 21.20
CA LEU A 109 1.75 -4.76 20.81
C LEU A 109 2.21 -5.62 21.99
N GLY A 110 2.44 -5.00 23.18
CA GLY A 110 3.06 -5.68 24.33
C GLY A 110 4.49 -6.15 24.08
N THR A 111 5.09 -5.71 22.97
CA THR A 111 6.46 -6.03 22.56
C THR A 111 6.96 -4.97 21.58
N ARG A 112 8.29 -4.85 21.42
CA ARG A 112 8.84 -3.93 20.43
C ARG A 112 8.52 -4.39 19.01
N PRO A 113 8.22 -3.48 18.07
CA PRO A 113 8.18 -3.81 16.65
C PRO A 113 9.59 -4.13 16.11
N ASP A 114 9.67 -5.05 15.16
CA ASP A 114 10.93 -5.35 14.48
C ASP A 114 11.26 -4.28 13.43
N ILE A 115 10.24 -3.77 12.75
CA ILE A 115 10.38 -2.71 11.74
C ILE A 115 9.36 -1.63 12.07
N TYR A 116 9.79 -0.36 12.02
CA TYR A 116 8.87 0.76 12.15
C TYR A 116 8.99 1.72 10.96
N PHE A 117 7.85 2.03 10.33
CA PHE A 117 7.79 2.89 9.17
C PHE A 117 7.26 4.28 9.50
N VAL A 118 7.83 5.31 8.87
CA VAL A 118 7.10 6.56 8.66
C VAL A 118 6.10 6.33 7.54
N HIS A 119 4.80 6.53 7.80
CA HIS A 119 3.71 6.15 6.90
C HIS A 119 3.23 7.28 6.01
N GLN A 120 2.88 6.92 4.76
CA GLN A 120 2.34 7.83 3.75
C GLN A 120 3.23 9.06 3.49
N VAL A 121 4.54 8.83 3.45
CA VAL A 121 5.46 9.89 3.04
C VAL A 121 5.20 10.21 1.57
N ASP A 122 4.94 11.48 1.29
CA ASP A 122 4.75 12.05 -0.04
C ASP A 122 5.78 13.16 -0.34
N GLU A 123 5.67 13.81 -1.48
CA GLU A 123 6.62 14.85 -1.88
C GLU A 123 6.54 16.10 -0.99
N ASP A 124 5.37 16.40 -0.41
CA ASP A 124 5.15 17.58 0.41
C ASP A 124 5.79 17.46 1.80
N ASN A 125 5.80 16.26 2.39
CA ASN A 125 6.35 16.01 3.73
C ASN A 125 7.74 15.32 3.71
N ALA A 126 8.22 14.89 2.56
CA ALA A 126 9.50 14.17 2.45
C ALA A 126 10.69 14.97 3.01
N ASP A 127 10.74 16.28 2.82
CA ASP A 127 11.85 17.11 3.31
C ASP A 127 11.87 17.19 4.84
N GLU A 128 10.73 17.21 5.49
CA GLU A 128 10.64 17.12 6.95
C GLU A 128 11.09 15.73 7.43
N VAL A 129 10.55 14.65 6.83
CA VAL A 129 10.86 13.27 7.24
C VAL A 129 12.34 12.94 7.13
N PHE A 130 12.98 13.29 6.01
CA PHE A 130 14.40 13.02 5.75
C PHE A 130 15.34 14.07 6.33
N GLY A 131 14.80 15.21 6.75
CA GLY A 131 15.55 16.34 7.29
C GLY A 131 16.12 16.07 8.68
N LYS A 132 16.92 17.05 9.15
CA LYS A 132 17.48 17.00 10.51
C LYS A 132 16.36 17.13 11.55
N TYR A 133 16.36 16.25 12.54
CA TYR A 133 15.34 16.12 13.58
C TYR A 133 13.96 15.66 13.04
N GLY A 134 13.89 15.22 11.81
CA GLY A 134 12.71 14.61 11.23
C GLY A 134 12.44 13.20 11.76
N ALA A 135 11.35 12.61 11.28
CA ALA A 135 10.92 11.30 11.75
C ALA A 135 11.97 10.21 11.51
N LEU A 136 12.71 10.25 10.40
CA LEU A 136 13.74 9.26 10.11
C LEU A 136 14.93 9.32 11.09
N ASP A 137 15.35 10.51 11.51
CA ASP A 137 16.38 10.66 12.55
C ASP A 137 15.93 10.04 13.86
N ALA A 138 14.69 10.28 14.27
CA ALA A 138 14.13 9.69 15.50
C ALA A 138 14.01 8.16 15.41
N LEU A 139 13.65 7.60 14.26
CA LEU A 139 13.69 6.14 14.07
C LEU A 139 15.10 5.58 14.19
N CYS A 140 16.13 6.30 13.72
CA CYS A 140 17.52 5.89 13.92
C CYS A 140 17.93 5.91 15.40
N ASP A 141 17.45 6.88 16.17
CA ASP A 141 17.68 6.94 17.61
C ASP A 141 17.01 5.77 18.32
N LEU A 142 15.74 5.53 18.04
CA LEU A 142 14.96 4.41 18.57
C LEU A 142 15.59 3.04 18.22
N LYS A 143 16.17 2.89 17.04
CA LYS A 143 16.93 1.71 16.63
C LYS A 143 18.18 1.55 17.49
N ARG A 144 18.95 2.63 17.71
CA ARG A 144 20.12 2.60 18.59
C ARG A 144 19.80 2.29 20.05
N GLU A 145 18.63 2.73 20.51
CA GLU A 145 18.10 2.43 21.84
C GLU A 145 17.52 1.00 21.96
N GLY A 146 17.44 0.25 20.86
CA GLY A 146 16.88 -1.09 20.85
C GLY A 146 15.35 -1.15 20.97
N LYS A 147 14.65 -0.01 20.79
CA LYS A 147 13.18 0.10 20.85
C LYS A 147 12.50 -0.36 19.56
N ILE A 148 13.21 -0.32 18.44
CA ILE A 148 12.84 -0.95 17.16
C ILE A 148 14.04 -1.72 16.62
N GLY A 149 13.80 -2.66 15.71
CA GLY A 149 14.88 -3.37 15.05
C GLY A 149 15.41 -2.64 13.83
N TYR A 150 14.53 -2.17 12.96
CA TYR A 150 14.87 -1.58 11.67
C TYR A 150 13.98 -0.37 11.36
N THR A 151 14.56 0.58 10.60
CA THR A 151 13.89 1.80 10.16
C THR A 151 13.23 1.58 8.81
N GLY A 152 12.05 2.17 8.59
CA GLY A 152 11.32 2.05 7.34
C GLY A 152 10.70 3.36 6.83
N ILE A 153 10.53 3.43 5.51
CA ILE A 153 9.74 4.46 4.83
C ILE A 153 8.65 3.78 4.02
N ALA A 154 7.40 4.17 4.26
CA ALA A 154 6.23 3.70 3.51
C ALA A 154 5.67 4.83 2.65
N SER A 155 5.63 4.63 1.33
CA SER A 155 5.17 5.63 0.38
C SER A 155 4.43 5.00 -0.81
N HIS A 156 3.53 5.77 -1.39
CA HIS A 156 2.88 5.44 -2.66
C HIS A 156 3.54 6.12 -3.87
N TYR A 157 4.61 6.88 -3.65
CA TYR A 157 5.32 7.68 -4.68
C TYR A 157 6.71 7.13 -4.93
N TYR A 158 7.02 6.89 -6.21
CA TYR A 158 8.32 6.36 -6.61
C TYR A 158 9.48 7.26 -6.17
N ASN A 159 9.36 8.60 -6.34
CA ASN A 159 10.45 9.52 -6.01
C ASN A 159 10.83 9.46 -4.52
N VAL A 160 9.84 9.32 -3.63
CA VAL A 160 10.05 9.16 -2.19
C VAL A 160 10.71 7.82 -1.88
N LEU A 161 10.22 6.73 -2.47
CA LEU A 161 10.83 5.39 -2.32
C LEU A 161 12.28 5.39 -2.82
N TYR A 162 12.55 6.06 -3.95
CA TYR A 162 13.90 6.17 -4.51
C TYR A 162 14.83 7.01 -3.62
N ARG A 163 14.32 8.10 -3.02
CA ARG A 163 15.05 8.87 -2.01
C ARG A 163 15.39 7.98 -0.80
N GLY A 164 14.42 7.21 -0.29
CA GLY A 164 14.62 6.24 0.79
C GLY A 164 15.61 5.13 0.43
N ALA A 165 15.58 4.64 -0.81
CA ALA A 165 16.51 3.63 -1.28
C ALA A 165 17.98 4.12 -1.24
N LYS A 166 18.20 5.40 -1.49
CA LYS A 166 19.53 6.04 -1.45
C LYS A 166 19.98 6.47 -0.04
N ASP A 167 19.05 6.59 0.90
CA ASP A 167 19.39 7.02 2.26
C ASP A 167 19.92 5.82 3.08
N PRO A 168 21.15 5.90 3.61
CA PRO A 168 21.73 4.79 4.40
C PRO A 168 21.00 4.55 5.72
N ARG A 169 20.22 5.52 6.21
CA ARG A 169 19.43 5.39 7.44
C ARG A 169 18.20 4.49 7.26
N VAL A 170 17.75 4.24 6.03
CA VAL A 170 16.56 3.43 5.72
C VAL A 170 16.98 1.98 5.50
N ASP A 171 16.42 1.05 6.26
CA ASP A 171 16.64 -0.38 6.09
C ASP A 171 15.60 -1.02 5.17
N VAL A 172 14.32 -0.62 5.32
CA VAL A 172 13.18 -1.24 4.65
C VAL A 172 12.29 -0.19 4.00
N LEU A 173 11.79 -0.51 2.82
CA LEU A 173 10.83 0.32 2.08
C LEU A 173 9.49 -0.43 1.97
N GLN A 174 8.39 0.30 2.03
CA GLN A 174 7.06 -0.25 1.77
C GLN A 174 6.38 0.57 0.66
N GLY A 175 6.00 -0.10 -0.42
CA GLY A 175 5.36 0.52 -1.57
C GLY A 175 4.17 -0.28 -2.08
N SER A 176 3.36 0.33 -2.95
CA SER A 176 2.18 -0.32 -3.52
C SER A 176 2.42 -0.80 -4.95
N GLY A 177 1.76 -1.91 -5.31
CA GLY A 177 1.74 -2.40 -6.68
C GLY A 177 0.93 -3.68 -6.83
N ASN A 178 0.48 -3.91 -8.04
CA ASN A 178 -0.27 -5.09 -8.44
C ASN A 178 -0.11 -5.32 -9.95
N ILE A 179 -0.79 -6.29 -10.52
CA ILE A 179 -0.65 -6.64 -11.94
C ILE A 179 -1.10 -5.52 -12.89
N LEU A 180 -2.02 -4.64 -12.47
CA LEU A 180 -2.48 -3.46 -13.22
C LEU A 180 -1.53 -2.27 -13.01
N GLU A 181 -1.12 -2.01 -11.76
CA GLU A 181 -0.28 -0.88 -11.36
C GLU A 181 1.19 -1.33 -11.21
N ARG A 182 1.76 -1.89 -12.27
CA ARG A 182 3.09 -2.52 -12.26
C ARG A 182 4.24 -1.58 -12.60
N GLY A 183 3.94 -0.41 -13.15
CA GLY A 183 4.96 0.48 -13.71
C GLY A 183 5.98 0.98 -12.69
N MET A 184 5.57 1.20 -11.44
CA MET A 184 6.50 1.50 -10.35
C MET A 184 7.41 0.30 -10.02
N LEU A 185 6.86 -0.92 -9.98
CA LEU A 185 7.63 -2.15 -9.74
C LEU A 185 8.64 -2.42 -10.85
N ASP A 186 8.26 -2.13 -12.12
CA ASP A 186 9.16 -2.22 -13.26
C ASP A 186 10.33 -1.24 -13.16
N ARG A 187 10.11 -0.03 -12.63
CA ARG A 187 11.19 0.94 -12.33
C ARG A 187 12.08 0.45 -11.19
N ILE A 188 11.50 0.02 -10.07
CA ILE A 188 12.24 -0.51 -8.90
C ILE A 188 13.17 -1.65 -9.32
N ARG A 189 12.69 -2.56 -10.19
CA ARG A 189 13.48 -3.70 -10.69
C ARG A 189 14.75 -3.28 -11.45
N GLN A 190 14.72 -2.12 -12.10
CA GLN A 190 15.84 -1.61 -12.90
C GLN A 190 16.87 -0.83 -12.08
N GLU A 191 16.51 -0.37 -10.87
CA GLU A 191 17.32 0.52 -10.07
C GLU A 191 18.18 -0.25 -9.04
N GLU A 192 19.48 -0.02 -9.09
CA GLU A 192 20.42 -0.67 -8.17
C GLU A 192 20.20 -0.28 -6.71
N ALA A 193 19.77 0.96 -6.45
CA ALA A 193 19.55 1.48 -5.11
C ALA A 193 18.59 0.63 -4.25
N PHE A 194 17.63 -0.06 -4.88
CA PHE A 194 16.68 -0.92 -4.16
C PHE A 194 17.21 -2.30 -3.80
N ARG A 195 18.31 -2.77 -4.42
CA ARG A 195 18.78 -4.16 -4.28
C ARG A 195 19.21 -4.53 -2.86
N GLU A 196 19.66 -3.55 -2.08
CA GLU A 196 20.13 -3.75 -0.72
C GLU A 196 19.07 -3.51 0.35
N LYS A 197 17.94 -2.90 -0.05
CA LYS A 197 16.84 -2.59 0.86
C LYS A 197 15.85 -3.74 0.94
N GLY A 198 15.28 -3.97 2.13
CA GLY A 198 14.04 -4.74 2.23
C GLY A 198 12.93 -4.00 1.49
N PHE A 199 12.15 -4.71 0.67
CA PHE A 199 11.01 -4.09 -0.01
C PHE A 199 9.74 -4.88 0.30
N ILE A 200 8.79 -4.21 0.97
CA ILE A 200 7.47 -4.75 1.30
C ILE A 200 6.46 -4.22 0.29
N LEU A 201 5.73 -5.12 -0.34
CA LEU A 201 4.70 -4.79 -1.32
C LEU A 201 3.32 -4.82 -0.68
N ASN A 202 2.56 -3.72 -0.81
CA ASN A 202 1.15 -3.68 -0.43
C ASN A 202 0.24 -3.46 -1.66
N LYS A 203 -1.10 -3.47 -1.45
CA LYS A 203 -2.12 -3.23 -2.49
C LYS A 203 -2.13 -4.25 -3.64
N VAL A 204 -1.67 -5.48 -3.41
CA VAL A 204 -1.64 -6.57 -4.39
C VAL A 204 -3.00 -6.81 -5.06
N PHE A 205 -4.08 -6.66 -4.31
CA PHE A 205 -5.46 -6.83 -4.79
C PHE A 205 -6.16 -5.53 -5.16
N ALA A 206 -5.42 -4.38 -5.24
CA ALA A 206 -6.00 -3.06 -5.48
C ALA A 206 -7.19 -2.75 -4.53
N ALA A 207 -7.00 -2.94 -3.21
CA ALA A 207 -8.06 -2.87 -2.20
C ALA A 207 -9.21 -3.88 -2.41
N GLY A 208 -8.92 -5.04 -2.99
CA GLY A 208 -9.91 -6.08 -3.29
C GLY A 208 -10.57 -5.96 -4.67
N LEU A 209 -10.39 -4.83 -5.36
CA LEU A 209 -11.10 -4.51 -6.62
C LEU A 209 -10.70 -5.40 -7.81
N LEU A 210 -9.53 -5.99 -7.78
CA LEU A 210 -9.08 -6.94 -8.81
C LEU A 210 -9.58 -8.38 -8.55
N ILE A 211 -10.15 -8.66 -7.38
CA ILE A 211 -10.78 -9.96 -7.08
C ILE A 211 -12.13 -10.01 -7.82
N GLY A 212 -12.36 -11.06 -8.57
CA GLY A 212 -13.50 -11.21 -9.46
C GLY A 212 -13.04 -11.25 -10.91
N PRO A 213 -12.51 -10.14 -11.48
CA PRO A 213 -11.83 -10.21 -12.78
C PRO A 213 -10.64 -11.19 -12.79
N PHE A 214 -9.94 -11.32 -11.65
CA PHE A 214 -8.83 -12.26 -11.47
C PHE A 214 -9.04 -13.08 -10.19
N SER A 215 -8.60 -14.31 -10.19
CA SER A 215 -8.52 -15.12 -8.98
C SER A 215 -7.38 -14.64 -8.05
N VAL A 216 -7.49 -14.95 -6.77
CA VAL A 216 -6.41 -14.68 -5.77
C VAL A 216 -5.08 -15.30 -6.22
N ALA A 217 -5.12 -16.52 -6.77
CA ALA A 217 -3.93 -17.21 -7.28
C ALA A 217 -3.27 -16.47 -8.45
N GLU A 218 -4.03 -15.92 -9.38
CA GLU A 218 -3.52 -15.11 -10.48
C GLU A 218 -2.91 -13.81 -9.99
N LEU A 219 -3.58 -13.12 -9.06
CA LEU A 219 -3.09 -11.86 -8.51
C LEU A 219 -1.76 -12.04 -7.75
N ILE A 220 -1.68 -13.07 -6.91
CA ILE A 220 -0.44 -13.39 -6.19
C ILE A 220 0.63 -13.88 -7.18
N GLY A 221 0.30 -14.86 -8.05
CA GLY A 221 1.24 -15.41 -9.02
C GLY A 221 1.85 -14.34 -9.93
N GLY A 222 1.03 -13.38 -10.37
CA GLY A 222 1.44 -12.29 -11.27
C GLY A 222 2.43 -11.29 -10.66
N ILE A 223 2.50 -11.19 -9.32
CA ILE A 223 3.47 -10.30 -8.67
C ILE A 223 4.73 -11.04 -8.18
N LEU A 224 4.72 -12.35 -8.08
CA LEU A 224 5.84 -13.12 -7.49
C LEU A 224 7.16 -13.00 -8.27
N GLY A 225 7.11 -12.56 -9.52
CA GLY A 225 8.30 -12.29 -10.36
C GLY A 225 9.02 -10.99 -10.02
N TYR A 226 8.43 -10.10 -9.22
CA TYR A 226 9.02 -8.81 -8.85
C TYR A 226 9.98 -8.90 -7.66
N PRO A 227 10.94 -7.96 -7.56
CA PRO A 227 11.96 -7.95 -6.51
C PRO A 227 11.43 -7.34 -5.20
N PHE A 228 10.44 -7.96 -4.58
CA PHE A 228 10.02 -7.63 -3.22
C PHE A 228 10.46 -8.74 -2.24
N SER A 229 10.55 -8.40 -0.97
CA SER A 229 10.86 -9.36 0.10
C SER A 229 9.59 -10.05 0.60
N CYS A 230 8.51 -9.29 0.81
CA CYS A 230 7.23 -9.79 1.28
C CYS A 230 6.10 -9.00 0.63
N ALA A 231 5.03 -9.67 0.20
CA ALA A 231 3.78 -9.05 -0.22
C ALA A 231 2.73 -9.20 0.88
N ILE A 232 2.27 -8.09 1.48
CA ILE A 232 1.27 -8.13 2.54
C ILE A 232 -0.14 -8.11 1.98
N LEU A 233 -0.96 -9.04 2.46
CA LEU A 233 -2.36 -9.19 2.08
C LEU A 233 -3.26 -8.83 3.25
N GLY A 234 -4.28 -8.01 3.03
CA GLY A 234 -5.31 -7.72 4.01
C GLY A 234 -6.24 -8.92 4.19
N ILE A 235 -6.31 -9.49 5.38
CA ILE A 235 -7.04 -10.70 5.73
C ILE A 235 -7.93 -10.43 6.95
N GLY A 236 -9.23 -10.70 6.83
CA GLY A 236 -10.20 -10.52 7.91
C GLY A 236 -11.07 -11.75 8.18
N THR A 237 -10.94 -12.82 7.38
CA THR A 237 -11.73 -14.03 7.53
C THR A 237 -10.90 -15.31 7.36
N PHE A 238 -11.38 -16.44 7.90
CA PHE A 238 -10.74 -17.73 7.68
C PHE A 238 -10.74 -18.17 6.20
N ALA A 239 -11.73 -17.75 5.42
CA ALA A 239 -11.78 -18.06 3.99
C ALA A 239 -10.65 -17.32 3.26
N GLN A 240 -10.48 -16.01 3.51
CA GLN A 240 -9.41 -15.22 2.94
C GLN A 240 -8.02 -15.72 3.39
N GLU A 241 -7.89 -16.12 4.66
CA GLU A 241 -6.66 -16.71 5.18
C GLU A 241 -6.30 -17.99 4.43
N LYS A 242 -7.25 -18.90 4.26
CA LYS A 242 -7.06 -20.14 3.51
C LYS A 242 -6.64 -19.87 2.05
N ASP A 243 -7.33 -18.93 1.40
CA ASP A 243 -7.01 -18.55 0.02
C ASP A 243 -5.61 -17.93 -0.11
N ALA A 244 -5.15 -17.18 0.90
CA ALA A 244 -3.87 -16.51 0.88
C ALA A 244 -2.68 -17.41 1.27
N PHE A 245 -2.84 -18.32 2.23
CA PHE A 245 -1.71 -19.00 2.85
C PHE A 245 -1.69 -20.53 2.67
N ALA A 246 -2.84 -21.17 2.43
CA ALA A 246 -2.91 -22.63 2.33
C ALA A 246 -2.40 -23.18 0.99
N THR A 247 -2.04 -22.34 0.04
CA THR A 247 -1.67 -22.74 -1.33
C THR A 247 -0.28 -22.21 -1.70
N GLU A 248 0.49 -23.01 -2.44
CA GLU A 248 1.69 -22.52 -3.13
C GLU A 248 1.28 -21.96 -4.49
N TYR A 249 1.73 -20.74 -4.76
CA TYR A 249 1.41 -20.04 -5.98
C TYR A 249 2.53 -20.17 -7.01
N PRO A 250 2.22 -20.59 -8.25
CA PRO A 250 3.17 -20.54 -9.34
C PRO A 250 3.45 -19.06 -9.70
N ARG A 251 4.65 -18.78 -10.18
CA ARG A 251 4.91 -17.49 -10.82
C ARG A 251 4.18 -17.44 -12.15
N LEU A 252 3.42 -16.37 -12.34
CA LEU A 252 2.69 -16.12 -13.59
C LEU A 252 3.27 -14.87 -14.26
N ASP A 253 3.44 -14.92 -15.56
CA ASP A 253 3.94 -13.79 -16.34
C ASP A 253 2.76 -13.21 -17.16
N PHE A 254 2.02 -12.31 -16.57
CA PHE A 254 1.02 -11.53 -17.29
C PHE A 254 1.68 -10.34 -17.98
N SER A 255 1.45 -10.16 -19.27
CA SER A 255 1.71 -8.86 -19.89
C SER A 255 0.73 -7.82 -19.35
N PHE A 256 1.08 -6.55 -19.45
CA PHE A 256 0.15 -5.47 -19.09
C PHE A 256 -1.10 -5.49 -20.00
N GLU A 257 -0.89 -5.83 -21.25
CA GLU A 257 -1.94 -5.95 -22.26
C GLU A 257 -2.94 -7.05 -21.92
N ASP A 258 -2.49 -8.22 -21.43
CA ASP A 258 -3.38 -9.30 -20.98
C ASP A 258 -4.29 -8.85 -19.84
N VAL A 259 -3.72 -8.07 -18.89
CA VAL A 259 -4.51 -7.52 -17.77
C VAL A 259 -5.55 -6.53 -18.27
N VAL A 260 -5.15 -5.59 -19.15
CA VAL A 260 -6.06 -4.59 -19.72
C VAL A 260 -7.18 -5.26 -20.52
N GLU A 261 -6.85 -6.27 -21.35
CA GLU A 261 -7.83 -6.95 -22.18
C GLU A 261 -8.88 -7.69 -21.35
N ARG A 262 -8.46 -8.33 -20.26
CA ARG A 262 -9.42 -8.97 -19.34
C ARG A 262 -10.34 -7.96 -18.66
N LEU A 263 -9.84 -6.78 -18.29
CA LEU A 263 -10.67 -5.72 -17.71
C LEU A 263 -11.67 -5.14 -18.70
N ARG A 264 -11.36 -5.17 -20.01
CA ARG A 264 -12.26 -4.73 -21.07
C ARG A 264 -13.56 -5.53 -21.19
N GLU A 265 -13.60 -6.73 -20.65
CA GLU A 265 -14.84 -7.50 -20.53
C GLU A 265 -15.90 -6.78 -19.68
N SER A 266 -15.48 -5.89 -18.75
CA SER A 266 -16.35 -5.19 -17.83
C SER A 266 -16.44 -3.69 -18.08
N PHE A 267 -15.35 -3.03 -18.48
CA PHE A 267 -15.29 -1.60 -18.79
C PHE A 267 -14.04 -1.27 -19.62
N GLU A 268 -14.00 -0.08 -20.25
CA GLU A 268 -12.78 0.38 -20.94
C GLU A 268 -11.82 1.06 -19.95
N PRO A 269 -10.74 0.37 -19.53
CA PRO A 269 -9.79 0.91 -18.57
C PRO A 269 -8.88 1.96 -19.20
N ILE A 270 -8.51 2.97 -18.41
CA ILE A 270 -7.39 3.83 -18.79
C ILE A 270 -6.11 3.01 -18.65
N ARG A 271 -5.33 2.91 -19.73
CA ARG A 271 -4.16 2.04 -19.84
C ARG A 271 -2.93 2.60 -19.12
N CYS A 272 -3.11 3.06 -17.90
CA CYS A 272 -2.06 3.58 -17.05
C CYS A 272 -1.53 2.48 -16.11
N ASP A 273 -0.26 2.15 -16.23
CA ASP A 273 0.43 1.19 -15.35
C ASP A 273 1.02 1.83 -14.09
N ARG A 274 0.78 3.14 -13.91
CA ARG A 274 1.25 3.90 -12.76
C ARG A 274 2.78 3.94 -12.61
N CYS A 275 3.49 4.20 -13.70
CA CYS A 275 4.94 4.38 -13.68
C CYS A 275 5.40 5.74 -13.12
N GLU A 276 4.49 6.70 -12.92
CA GLU A 276 4.72 8.03 -12.36
C GLU A 276 5.76 8.89 -13.12
N LYS A 277 5.86 8.68 -14.44
CA LYS A 277 6.74 9.47 -15.30
C LYS A 277 6.07 10.71 -15.91
N CYS A 278 4.73 10.77 -15.89
CA CYS A 278 3.95 11.87 -16.46
C CYS A 278 3.93 13.07 -15.48
N VAL A 279 4.80 14.03 -15.70
CA VAL A 279 4.84 15.28 -14.92
C VAL A 279 3.90 16.31 -15.56
N CYS A 280 2.90 16.77 -14.79
CA CYS A 280 2.01 17.85 -15.22
C CYS A 280 2.64 19.21 -14.90
N PRO A 281 2.71 20.18 -15.86
CA PRO A 281 3.25 21.51 -15.59
C PRO A 281 2.48 22.29 -14.52
N TYR A 282 1.22 21.93 -14.28
CA TYR A 282 0.35 22.54 -13.28
C TYR A 282 0.30 21.76 -11.95
N GLY A 283 1.16 20.76 -11.76
CA GLY A 283 1.23 19.98 -10.52
C GLY A 283 0.12 18.94 -10.33
N HIS A 284 -0.70 18.64 -11.36
CA HIS A 284 -1.75 17.62 -11.20
C HIS A 284 -1.21 16.20 -11.23
N GLU A 285 -1.67 15.37 -10.32
CA GLU A 285 -1.34 13.94 -10.22
C GLU A 285 -2.16 13.10 -11.23
N ILE A 286 -1.78 13.17 -12.50
CA ILE A 286 -2.50 12.49 -13.60
C ILE A 286 -2.66 10.99 -13.36
N HIS A 287 -1.58 10.32 -12.94
CA HIS A 287 -1.59 8.88 -12.67
C HIS A 287 -2.54 8.49 -11.52
N THR A 288 -2.69 9.37 -10.51
CA THR A 288 -3.63 9.18 -9.41
C THR A 288 -5.08 9.29 -9.90
N GLN A 289 -5.40 10.26 -10.76
CA GLN A 289 -6.74 10.41 -11.33
C GLN A 289 -7.11 9.22 -12.23
N PHE A 290 -6.16 8.72 -13.03
CA PHE A 290 -6.36 7.53 -13.85
C PHE A 290 -6.61 6.27 -13.02
N ARG A 291 -5.86 6.11 -11.93
CA ARG A 291 -6.09 5.05 -10.96
C ARG A 291 -7.49 5.14 -10.33
N GLN A 292 -7.91 6.31 -9.86
CA GLN A 292 -9.24 6.49 -9.26
C GLN A 292 -10.36 6.17 -10.25
N TYR A 293 -10.20 6.55 -11.52
CA TYR A 293 -11.14 6.17 -12.57
C TYR A 293 -11.26 4.65 -12.70
N ASN A 294 -10.14 3.94 -12.86
CA ASN A 294 -10.14 2.50 -12.98
C ASN A 294 -10.74 1.82 -11.74
N TYR A 295 -10.43 2.29 -10.55
CA TYR A 295 -10.96 1.76 -9.29
C TYR A 295 -12.46 2.01 -9.16
N TYR A 296 -12.95 3.19 -9.56
CA TYR A 296 -14.38 3.45 -9.59
C TYR A 296 -15.11 2.54 -10.60
N GLN A 297 -14.53 2.31 -11.75
CA GLN A 297 -15.15 1.42 -12.75
C GLN A 297 -15.17 -0.04 -12.28
N LEU A 298 -14.15 -0.50 -11.60
CA LEU A 298 -14.05 -1.86 -11.06
C LEU A 298 -15.09 -2.15 -9.97
N GLY A 299 -15.20 -1.28 -8.96
CA GLY A 299 -16.01 -1.54 -7.76
C GLY A 299 -17.17 -0.56 -7.53
N LYS A 300 -17.31 0.48 -8.34
CA LYS A 300 -18.20 1.63 -8.09
C LYS A 300 -17.97 2.26 -6.72
N GLU A 301 -16.72 2.25 -6.28
CA GLU A 301 -16.33 2.69 -4.95
C GLU A 301 -16.58 4.20 -4.76
N TYR A 302 -17.38 4.53 -3.76
CA TYR A 302 -17.72 5.92 -3.47
C TYR A 302 -16.49 6.81 -3.18
N TRP A 303 -15.51 6.29 -2.46
CA TRP A 303 -14.29 7.02 -2.15
C TRP A 303 -13.47 7.38 -3.41
N ALA A 304 -13.49 6.52 -4.44
CA ALA A 304 -12.77 6.77 -5.69
C ALA A 304 -13.40 7.90 -6.49
N ILE A 305 -14.74 7.89 -6.67
CA ILE A 305 -15.43 8.97 -7.38
C ILE A 305 -15.36 10.29 -6.61
N ARG A 306 -15.42 10.26 -5.28
CA ARG A 306 -15.29 11.48 -4.47
C ARG A 306 -13.93 12.13 -4.63
N LYS A 307 -12.86 11.34 -4.64
CA LYS A 307 -11.51 11.87 -4.87
C LYS A 307 -11.38 12.50 -6.25
N LEU A 308 -11.98 11.90 -7.28
CA LEU A 308 -12.05 12.51 -8.62
C LEU A 308 -12.81 13.84 -8.59
N GLN A 309 -13.98 13.89 -7.95
CA GLN A 309 -14.81 15.09 -7.88
C GLN A 309 -14.12 16.30 -7.23
N MET A 310 -13.16 16.06 -6.33
CA MET A 310 -12.41 17.12 -5.66
C MET A 310 -11.42 17.84 -6.60
N ASP A 311 -10.79 17.10 -7.51
CA ASP A 311 -9.58 17.60 -8.19
C ASP A 311 -9.77 17.73 -9.73
N ILE A 312 -10.71 16.98 -10.32
CA ILE A 312 -10.78 16.80 -11.78
C ILE A 312 -11.17 18.05 -12.55
N GLU A 313 -12.03 18.92 -12.00
CA GLU A 313 -12.47 20.13 -12.69
C GLU A 313 -11.29 21.05 -12.99
N GLN A 314 -10.43 21.28 -11.99
CA GLN A 314 -9.26 22.12 -12.14
C GLN A 314 -8.24 21.49 -13.11
N THR A 315 -8.06 20.17 -13.02
CA THR A 315 -7.20 19.42 -13.95
C THR A 315 -7.71 19.53 -15.38
N TYR A 316 -9.02 19.40 -15.60
CA TYR A 316 -9.66 19.50 -16.90
C TYR A 316 -9.45 20.87 -17.54
N VAL A 317 -9.70 21.96 -16.78
CA VAL A 317 -9.50 23.35 -17.24
C VAL A 317 -8.06 23.59 -17.65
N HIS A 318 -7.10 23.24 -16.79
CA HIS A 318 -5.68 23.43 -17.10
C HIS A 318 -5.22 22.53 -18.27
N CYS A 319 -5.70 21.28 -18.33
CA CYS A 319 -5.35 20.36 -19.39
C CYS A 319 -5.80 20.85 -20.76
N ARG A 320 -6.98 21.46 -20.89
CA ARG A 320 -7.49 22.04 -22.15
C ARG A 320 -6.65 23.22 -22.64
N SER A 321 -6.19 24.08 -21.74
CA SER A 321 -5.39 25.26 -22.07
C SER A 321 -3.88 24.98 -22.19
N CYS A 322 -3.41 23.81 -21.77
CA CYS A 322 -2.01 23.45 -21.79
C CYS A 322 -1.53 23.20 -23.23
N GLU A 323 -0.56 23.98 -23.70
CA GLU A 323 0.01 23.83 -25.05
C GLU A 323 1.12 22.78 -25.11
N ASP A 324 1.96 22.70 -24.07
CA ASP A 324 3.19 21.89 -24.08
C ASP A 324 2.97 20.38 -24.00
N LYS A 325 1.90 19.92 -23.30
CA LYS A 325 1.56 18.49 -23.10
C LYS A 325 2.77 17.63 -22.68
N VAL A 326 3.65 18.17 -21.81
CA VAL A 326 4.89 17.50 -21.38
C VAL A 326 4.63 16.12 -20.79
N CYS A 327 3.52 15.97 -20.05
CA CYS A 327 3.09 14.70 -19.47
C CYS A 327 2.92 13.60 -20.51
N MET A 328 2.43 13.92 -21.71
CA MET A 328 2.27 12.94 -22.81
C MET A 328 3.61 12.48 -23.37
N LYS A 329 4.61 13.40 -23.48
CA LYS A 329 5.94 13.08 -24.01
C LYS A 329 6.68 12.05 -23.14
N GLN A 330 6.35 12.00 -21.85
CA GLN A 330 6.97 11.12 -20.86
C GLN A 330 6.18 9.82 -20.64
N CYS A 331 4.97 9.73 -21.19
CA CYS A 331 4.10 8.57 -21.00
C CYS A 331 4.59 7.36 -21.80
N GLY A 332 5.14 6.35 -21.15
CA GLY A 332 5.60 5.11 -21.78
C GLY A 332 4.46 4.24 -22.35
N ARG A 333 3.20 4.51 -22.01
CA ARG A 333 2.01 3.86 -22.55
C ARG A 333 1.34 4.65 -23.66
N HIS A 334 1.90 5.79 -24.04
CA HIS A 334 1.41 6.65 -25.12
C HIS A 334 -0.06 7.04 -24.99
N ILE A 335 -0.52 7.28 -23.74
CA ILE A 335 -1.90 7.69 -23.45
C ILE A 335 -2.12 9.11 -23.96
N TYR A 336 -3.22 9.34 -24.68
CA TYR A 336 -3.66 10.69 -25.01
C TYR A 336 -4.36 11.32 -23.81
N ILE A 337 -3.56 11.86 -22.90
CA ILE A 337 -3.97 12.33 -21.57
C ILE A 337 -5.17 13.31 -21.59
N PRO A 338 -5.26 14.29 -22.51
CA PRO A 338 -6.39 15.23 -22.53
C PRO A 338 -7.75 14.57 -22.71
N GLU A 339 -7.84 13.55 -23.56
CA GLU A 339 -9.08 12.81 -23.81
C GLU A 339 -9.51 12.01 -22.60
N GLU A 340 -8.56 11.35 -21.93
CA GLU A 340 -8.83 10.60 -20.71
C GLU A 340 -9.22 11.53 -19.55
N ILE A 341 -8.62 12.71 -19.42
CA ILE A 341 -9.03 13.72 -18.43
C ILE A 341 -10.44 14.23 -18.71
N GLU A 342 -10.80 14.47 -19.98
CA GLU A 342 -12.17 14.85 -20.37
C GLU A 342 -13.17 13.75 -20.00
N LYS A 343 -12.87 12.49 -20.32
CA LYS A 343 -13.68 11.32 -19.97
C LYS A 343 -13.92 11.22 -18.46
N ILE A 344 -12.87 11.41 -17.64
CA ILE A 344 -12.96 11.42 -16.19
C ILE A 344 -13.83 12.59 -15.70
N TYR A 345 -13.65 13.79 -16.26
CA TYR A 345 -14.41 14.97 -15.92
C TYR A 345 -15.90 14.78 -16.20
N GLN A 346 -16.27 14.23 -17.36
CA GLN A 346 -17.65 13.91 -17.71
C GLN A 346 -18.27 12.91 -16.74
N LEU A 347 -17.54 11.85 -16.39
CA LEU A 347 -17.97 10.86 -15.41
C LEU A 347 -18.22 11.50 -14.04
N ALA A 348 -17.25 12.23 -13.50
CA ALA A 348 -17.31 12.82 -12.17
C ALA A 348 -18.42 13.90 -12.06
N SER A 349 -18.68 14.63 -13.16
CA SER A 349 -19.71 15.66 -13.22
C SER A 349 -21.13 15.09 -13.36
N SER A 350 -21.27 13.91 -13.95
CA SER A 350 -22.57 13.24 -14.15
C SER A 350 -22.98 12.38 -12.97
N ASP A 351 -22.03 11.94 -12.16
CA ASP A 351 -22.29 11.11 -10.98
C ASP A 351 -22.91 11.95 -9.86
N ARG A 352 -24.22 11.74 -9.65
CA ARG A 352 -25.02 12.43 -8.61
C ARG A 352 -25.17 11.59 -7.35
N THR A 353 -24.31 10.60 -7.13
CA THR A 353 -24.35 9.78 -5.91
C THR A 353 -24.39 10.70 -4.69
N PRO A 354 -25.45 10.64 -3.85
CA PRO A 354 -25.60 11.57 -2.73
C PRO A 354 -24.41 11.45 -1.78
N ILE A 355 -23.92 12.58 -1.31
CA ILE A 355 -22.97 12.62 -0.20
C ILE A 355 -23.69 11.99 0.98
N ARG A 356 -23.30 10.78 1.40
CA ARG A 356 -23.69 10.29 2.73
C ARG A 356 -23.09 11.28 3.72
N GLN A 357 -23.93 12.14 4.29
CA GLN A 357 -23.55 12.96 5.42
C GLN A 357 -23.05 12.00 6.49
N ARG A 358 -21.81 12.21 6.94
CA ARG A 358 -21.35 11.61 8.20
C ARG A 358 -22.40 11.95 9.23
N GLN A 359 -23.08 10.96 9.77
CA GLN A 359 -23.74 11.15 11.07
C GLN A 359 -22.58 11.37 12.05
N GLU A 360 -22.41 12.62 12.42
CA GLU A 360 -21.65 12.98 13.61
C GLU A 360 -22.40 12.29 14.77
N SER A 361 -21.88 11.14 15.17
CA SER A 361 -22.29 10.54 16.43
C SER A 361 -21.65 11.38 17.54
N SER A 362 -22.50 12.21 18.12
CA SER A 362 -22.29 12.91 19.38
C SER A 362 -21.92 11.96 20.52
#